data_530f58983c2fb1e231449ae4bba5f9f7
#
_entry.id   530f58983c2fb1e231449ae4bba5f9f7
#
_cell.length_a   1.000
_cell.length_b   1.000
_cell.length_c   1.000
_cell.angle_alpha   90.00
_cell.angle_beta   90.00
_cell.angle_gamma   90.00
#
_symmetry.space_group_name_H-M   'P 1'
#
loop_
_entity.id
_entity.type
_entity.pdbx_description
1 polymer ?
#
loop_
_entity_poly.entity_id
_entity_poly.type
_entity_poly.pdbx_seq_one_letter_code
_entity_poly.pdbx_strand_id
1 'polypeptide(L)'
;MLRAYPADKLDLKPHEMSKSARDLAWIFFLERALITRVWHDELFKGIPPSGAIHKAPPQDWDELLGDVEQAFQEFRALYESTSEEDLNGIVHFFTGPKQMGEYRRNDVAWFFLFDEIHHRGQFSIYLRMAGGKVPSIYGPSADEPWM
;
A
#
# COMPACT_ATOMS: atom_id res chain seq x y z
N MET A 1 0.49 11.71 -5.07
CA MET A 1 0.71 10.98 -6.32
C MET A 1 -0.58 10.35 -6.85
N LEU A 2 -1.28 9.51 -6.09
CA LEU A 2 -2.58 8.97 -6.52
C LEU A 2 -3.57 10.07 -6.90
N ARG A 3 -3.74 11.11 -6.08
CA ARG A 3 -4.62 12.26 -6.36
C ARG A 3 -4.31 13.05 -7.64
N ALA A 4 -3.08 12.91 -8.18
CA ALA A 4 -2.68 13.55 -9.43
C ALA A 4 -2.95 12.68 -10.66
N TYR A 5 -3.44 11.46 -10.48
CA TYR A 5 -3.67 10.53 -11.58
C TYR A 5 -4.99 10.84 -12.30
N PRO A 6 -5.00 10.87 -13.64
CA PRO A 6 -6.21 11.11 -14.41
C PRO A 6 -7.21 9.94 -14.29
N ALA A 7 -8.40 10.22 -13.75
CA ALA A 7 -9.43 9.21 -13.50
C ALA A 7 -9.97 8.51 -14.77
N ASP A 8 -9.75 9.07 -15.94
CA ASP A 8 -10.13 8.48 -17.23
C ASP A 8 -9.10 7.47 -17.78
N LYS A 9 -7.99 7.22 -17.07
CA LYS A 9 -6.88 6.35 -17.48
C LYS A 9 -6.64 5.15 -16.57
N LEU A 10 -7.66 4.74 -15.81
CA LEU A 10 -7.51 3.71 -14.76
C LEU A 10 -7.10 2.32 -15.30
N ASP A 11 -7.44 2.01 -16.54
CA ASP A 11 -7.10 0.73 -17.18
C ASP A 11 -5.74 0.76 -17.89
N LEU A 12 -5.00 1.88 -17.83
CA LEU A 12 -3.67 1.97 -18.43
C LEU A 12 -2.74 0.92 -17.85
N LYS A 13 -2.03 0.22 -18.74
CA LYS A 13 -0.98 -0.75 -18.42
C LYS A 13 0.27 -0.42 -19.22
N PRO A 14 1.46 -0.32 -18.61
CA PRO A 14 2.72 -0.16 -19.35
C PRO A 14 3.06 -1.37 -20.25
N HIS A 15 2.61 -2.55 -19.84
CA HIS A 15 2.81 -3.81 -20.54
C HIS A 15 1.63 -4.73 -20.25
N GLU A 16 1.33 -5.69 -21.12
CA GLU A 16 0.22 -6.63 -20.96
C GLU A 16 0.26 -7.43 -19.64
N MET A 17 1.47 -7.78 -19.18
CA MET A 17 1.71 -8.49 -17.93
C MET A 17 1.67 -7.58 -16.70
N SER A 18 1.62 -6.26 -16.88
CA SER A 18 1.55 -5.31 -15.79
C SER A 18 0.14 -5.22 -15.22
N LYS A 19 0.04 -4.83 -13.96
CA LYS A 19 -1.25 -4.42 -13.36
C LYS A 19 -1.79 -3.19 -14.09
N SER A 20 -3.10 -2.98 -14.04
CA SER A 20 -3.68 -1.68 -14.42
C SER A 20 -3.29 -0.61 -13.38
N ALA A 21 -3.44 0.66 -13.75
CA ALA A 21 -3.22 1.76 -12.79
C ALA A 21 -4.14 1.63 -11.58
N ARG A 22 -5.40 1.24 -11.78
CA ARG A 22 -6.36 0.95 -10.71
C ARG A 22 -5.88 -0.18 -9.79
N ASP A 23 -5.50 -1.32 -10.37
CA ASP A 23 -5.02 -2.46 -9.58
C ASP A 23 -3.74 -2.14 -8.83
N LEU A 24 -2.83 -1.36 -9.41
CA LEU A 24 -1.61 -0.92 -8.73
C LEU A 24 -1.93 0.06 -7.60
N ALA A 25 -2.86 1.00 -7.80
CA ALA A 25 -3.30 1.90 -6.74
C ALA A 25 -4.00 1.15 -5.60
N TRP A 26 -4.74 0.08 -5.92
CA TRP A 26 -5.41 -0.74 -4.91
C TRP A 26 -4.44 -1.52 -4.01
N ILE A 27 -3.19 -1.74 -4.44
CA ILE A 27 -2.17 -2.37 -3.60
C ILE A 27 -1.95 -1.56 -2.32
N PHE A 28 -1.95 -0.24 -2.36
CA PHE A 28 -1.79 0.60 -1.16
C PHE A 28 -2.87 0.33 -0.09
N PHE A 29 -4.10 0.05 -0.53
CA PHE A 29 -5.16 -0.40 0.37
C PHE A 29 -4.89 -1.81 0.91
N LEU A 30 -4.57 -2.76 0.02
CA LEU A 30 -4.34 -4.16 0.40
C LEU A 30 -3.18 -4.31 1.37
N GLU A 31 -2.11 -3.54 1.20
CA GLU A 31 -0.96 -3.54 2.11
C GLU A 31 -1.37 -3.06 3.51
N ARG A 32 -2.18 -2.02 3.62
CA ARG A 32 -2.68 -1.54 4.92
C ARG A 32 -3.62 -2.55 5.58
N ALA A 33 -4.50 -3.16 4.82
CA ALA A 33 -5.37 -4.20 5.32
C ALA A 33 -4.57 -5.45 5.76
N LEU A 34 -3.52 -5.80 5.01
CA LEU A 34 -2.67 -6.94 5.33
C LEU A 34 -1.81 -6.68 6.57
N ILE A 35 -1.14 -5.51 6.67
CA ILE A 35 -0.32 -5.20 7.84
C ILE A 35 -1.15 -5.16 9.12
N THR A 36 -2.38 -4.66 9.08
CA THR A 36 -3.29 -4.67 10.24
C THR A 36 -3.54 -6.10 10.73
N ARG A 37 -3.73 -7.04 9.82
CA ARG A 37 -3.89 -8.46 10.17
C ARG A 37 -2.61 -9.08 10.74
N VAL A 38 -1.45 -8.75 10.15
CA VAL A 38 -0.16 -9.20 10.67
C VAL A 38 0.08 -8.61 12.06
N TRP A 39 -0.33 -7.36 12.31
CA TRP A 39 -0.23 -6.70 13.60
C TRP A 39 -0.89 -7.47 14.75
N HIS A 40 -2.01 -8.12 14.44
CA HIS A 40 -2.76 -8.96 15.38
C HIS A 40 -2.41 -10.44 15.28
N ASP A 41 -1.41 -10.80 14.47
CA ASP A 41 -0.96 -12.16 14.21
C ASP A 41 -2.06 -13.08 13.66
N GLU A 42 -3.03 -12.52 12.97
CA GLU A 42 -4.21 -13.22 12.45
C GLU A 42 -3.86 -14.26 11.39
N LEU A 43 -2.86 -13.99 10.56
CA LEU A 43 -2.44 -14.93 9.51
C LEU A 43 -1.91 -16.22 10.12
N PHE A 44 -1.07 -16.11 11.14
CA PHE A 44 -0.49 -17.25 11.84
C PHE A 44 -1.54 -18.02 12.66
N LYS A 45 -2.49 -17.30 13.25
CA LYS A 45 -3.63 -17.89 13.97
C LYS A 45 -4.66 -18.56 13.06
N GLY A 46 -4.46 -18.48 11.74
CA GLY A 46 -5.39 -19.06 10.76
C GLY A 46 -6.76 -18.38 10.74
N ILE A 47 -6.84 -17.13 11.19
CA ILE A 47 -8.08 -16.35 11.15
C ILE A 47 -8.39 -16.02 9.67
N PRO A 48 -9.55 -16.44 9.14
CA PRO A 48 -9.90 -16.15 7.76
C PRO A 48 -9.91 -14.66 7.48
N PRO A 49 -9.52 -14.23 6.28
CA PRO A 49 -9.69 -12.82 5.91
C PRO A 49 -11.16 -12.45 5.98
N SER A 50 -11.45 -11.32 6.61
CA SER A 50 -12.79 -10.74 6.66
C SER A 50 -12.81 -9.40 5.91
N GLY A 51 -13.92 -9.08 5.29
CA GLY A 51 -14.15 -7.75 4.73
C GLY A 51 -13.27 -7.41 3.53
N ALA A 52 -12.60 -6.28 3.61
CA ALA A 52 -12.02 -5.54 2.49
C ALA A 52 -10.88 -6.23 1.73
N ILE A 53 -10.15 -7.18 2.31
CA ILE A 53 -9.01 -7.84 1.62
C ILE A 53 -9.45 -8.64 0.38
N HIS A 54 -10.70 -9.07 0.34
CA HIS A 54 -11.28 -9.75 -0.82
C HIS A 54 -12.08 -8.82 -1.74
N LYS A 55 -12.19 -7.55 -1.38
CA LYS A 55 -12.88 -6.55 -2.19
C LYS A 55 -12.07 -6.30 -3.47
N ALA A 56 -12.73 -6.35 -4.61
CA ALA A 56 -12.13 -5.86 -5.84
C ALA A 56 -11.95 -4.34 -5.75
N PRO A 57 -10.98 -3.75 -6.46
CA PRO A 57 -10.82 -2.31 -6.47
C PRO A 57 -12.11 -1.63 -6.95
N PRO A 58 -12.52 -0.52 -6.30
CA PRO A 58 -13.65 0.29 -6.76
C PRO A 58 -13.49 0.73 -8.21
N GLN A 59 -14.61 0.85 -8.91
CA GLN A 59 -14.62 1.41 -10.26
C GLN A 59 -14.49 2.93 -10.23
N ASP A 60 -15.04 3.55 -9.22
CA ASP A 60 -14.93 4.98 -8.96
C ASP A 60 -13.57 5.30 -8.33
N TRP A 61 -12.88 6.30 -8.91
CA TRP A 61 -11.54 6.67 -8.45
C TRP A 61 -11.54 7.38 -7.10
N ASP A 62 -12.54 8.21 -6.84
CA ASP A 62 -12.64 8.93 -5.58
C ASP A 62 -13.01 7.98 -4.43
N GLU A 63 -13.85 6.97 -4.70
CA GLU A 63 -14.11 5.88 -3.75
C GLU A 63 -12.82 5.11 -3.43
N LEU A 64 -12.03 4.74 -4.44
CA LEU A 64 -10.76 4.05 -4.24
C LEU A 64 -9.80 4.88 -3.39
N LEU A 65 -9.67 6.18 -3.70
CA LEU A 65 -8.82 7.09 -2.92
C LEU A 65 -9.30 7.23 -1.48
N GLY A 66 -10.61 7.25 -1.26
CA GLY A 66 -11.23 7.28 0.07
C GLY A 66 -10.91 6.02 0.88
N ASP A 67 -11.05 4.84 0.27
CA ASP A 67 -10.73 3.56 0.91
C ASP A 67 -9.23 3.47 1.27
N VAL A 68 -8.33 3.92 0.38
CA VAL A 68 -6.88 3.97 0.65
C VAL A 68 -6.57 4.91 1.82
N GLU A 69 -7.15 6.11 1.82
CA GLU A 69 -6.94 7.10 2.89
C GLU A 69 -7.45 6.58 4.24
N GLN A 70 -8.65 5.98 4.25
CA GLN A 70 -9.22 5.40 5.46
C GLN A 70 -8.33 4.30 6.02
N ALA A 71 -7.91 3.35 5.20
CA ALA A 71 -7.03 2.26 5.63
C ALA A 71 -5.69 2.77 6.18
N PHE A 72 -5.15 3.84 5.59
CA PHE A 72 -3.96 4.51 6.10
C PHE A 72 -4.18 5.11 7.49
N GLN A 73 -5.29 5.83 7.70
CA GLN A 73 -5.59 6.45 8.99
C GLN A 73 -5.87 5.41 10.07
N GLU A 74 -6.54 4.32 9.74
CA GLU A 74 -6.80 3.19 10.65
C GLU A 74 -5.49 2.55 11.12
N PHE A 75 -4.59 2.22 10.19
CA PHE A 75 -3.30 1.63 10.54
C PHE A 75 -2.42 2.63 11.30
N ARG A 76 -2.42 3.91 10.92
CA ARG A 76 -1.70 4.95 11.64
C ARG A 76 -2.14 5.05 13.10
N ALA A 77 -3.45 5.09 13.34
CA ALA A 77 -3.99 5.12 14.71
C ALA A 77 -3.60 3.87 15.51
N LEU A 78 -3.63 2.69 14.87
CA LEU A 78 -3.18 1.44 15.49
C LEU A 78 -1.69 1.51 15.86
N TYR A 79 -0.83 1.96 14.95
CA TYR A 79 0.61 2.10 15.19
C TYR A 79 0.89 3.10 16.33
N GLU A 80 0.28 4.28 16.29
CA GLU A 80 0.47 5.35 17.30
C GLU A 80 -0.02 4.94 18.70
N SER A 81 -1.02 4.05 18.78
CA SER A 81 -1.53 3.52 20.05
C SER A 81 -0.74 2.32 20.61
N THR A 82 0.17 1.75 19.81
CA THR A 82 0.94 0.56 20.21
C THR A 82 2.12 0.97 21.12
N SER A 83 2.26 0.31 22.26
CA SER A 83 3.36 0.57 23.19
C SER A 83 4.73 0.18 22.59
N GLU A 84 5.83 0.75 23.12
CA GLU A 84 7.18 0.36 22.71
C GLU A 84 7.45 -1.13 22.95
N GLU A 85 6.94 -1.68 24.03
CA GLU A 85 7.03 -3.11 24.36
C GLU A 85 6.32 -3.94 23.28
N ASP A 86 5.10 -3.55 22.91
CA ASP A 86 4.31 -4.26 21.88
C ASP A 86 4.89 -4.08 20.48
N LEU A 87 5.54 -2.95 20.16
CA LEU A 87 6.28 -2.76 18.91
C LEU A 87 7.44 -3.74 18.77
N ASN A 88 8.05 -4.14 19.88
CA ASN A 88 9.09 -5.16 19.93
C ASN A 88 8.53 -6.58 20.06
N GLY A 89 7.22 -6.73 20.26
CA GLY A 89 6.53 -8.02 20.30
C GLY A 89 6.61 -8.76 18.98
N ILE A 90 6.64 -10.09 19.05
CA ILE A 90 6.77 -10.97 17.90
C ILE A 90 5.42 -11.17 17.19
N VAL A 91 5.45 -11.10 15.87
CA VAL A 91 4.38 -11.49 14.96
C VAL A 91 4.95 -12.36 13.84
N HIS A 92 4.09 -13.05 13.10
CA HIS A 92 4.51 -13.93 12.03
C HIS A 92 4.14 -13.35 10.66
N PHE A 93 5.10 -13.42 9.75
CA PHE A 93 4.90 -13.00 8.38
C PHE A 93 5.66 -13.90 7.40
N PHE A 94 5.36 -13.78 6.12
CA PHE A 94 5.96 -14.62 5.08
C PHE A 94 7.45 -14.35 4.91
N THR A 95 8.25 -15.42 4.92
CA THR A 95 9.67 -15.45 4.53
C THR A 95 9.86 -15.98 3.12
N GLY A 96 8.81 -16.59 2.57
CA GLY A 96 8.80 -17.18 1.23
C GLY A 96 7.46 -17.87 0.96
N PRO A 97 7.28 -18.49 -0.22
CA PRO A 97 6.04 -19.17 -0.56
C PRO A 97 5.68 -20.25 0.49
N LYS A 98 4.55 -20.08 1.15
CA LYS A 98 4.04 -21.00 2.18
C LYS A 98 4.96 -21.18 3.41
N GLN A 99 5.86 -20.23 3.64
CA GLN A 99 6.73 -20.21 4.80
C GLN A 99 6.49 -18.95 5.60
N MET A 100 6.42 -19.07 6.91
CA MET A 100 6.30 -17.95 7.83
C MET A 100 7.52 -17.94 8.77
N GLY A 101 7.93 -16.75 9.16
CA GLY A 101 8.98 -16.50 10.14
C GLY A 101 8.53 -15.49 11.18
N GLU A 102 9.31 -15.36 12.22
CA GLU A 102 9.09 -14.45 13.34
C GLU A 102 9.76 -13.11 13.08
N TYR A 103 9.03 -12.02 13.32
CA TYR A 103 9.49 -10.65 13.17
C TYR A 103 8.98 -9.80 14.33
N ARG A 104 9.71 -8.76 14.70
CA ARG A 104 9.13 -7.71 15.55
C ARG A 104 8.07 -6.94 14.73
N ARG A 105 7.00 -6.51 15.41
CA ARG A 105 5.97 -5.69 14.73
C ARG A 105 6.57 -4.48 14.03
N ASN A 106 7.50 -3.81 14.68
CA ASN A 106 8.15 -2.64 14.08
C ASN A 106 8.94 -2.98 12.80
N ASP A 107 9.58 -4.14 12.72
CA ASP A 107 10.30 -4.57 11.51
C ASP A 107 9.33 -4.85 10.36
N VAL A 108 8.15 -5.42 10.68
CA VAL A 108 7.07 -5.61 9.68
C VAL A 108 6.53 -4.26 9.20
N ALA A 109 6.37 -3.27 10.09
CA ALA A 109 5.96 -1.93 9.68
C ALA A 109 6.95 -1.30 8.69
N TRP A 110 8.25 -1.46 8.94
CA TRP A 110 9.30 -1.01 8.01
C TRP A 110 9.26 -1.75 6.68
N PHE A 111 9.03 -3.07 6.69
CA PHE A 111 8.89 -3.86 5.47
C PHE A 111 7.76 -3.31 4.59
N PHE A 112 6.57 -3.10 5.14
CA PHE A 112 5.45 -2.54 4.39
C PHE A 112 5.70 -1.11 3.92
N LEU A 113 6.39 -0.28 4.70
CA LEU A 113 6.79 1.06 4.27
C LEU A 113 7.71 1.02 3.05
N PHE A 114 8.69 0.10 3.01
CA PHE A 114 9.57 -0.06 1.86
C PHE A 114 8.82 -0.58 0.63
N ASP A 115 7.86 -1.49 0.81
CA ASP A 115 7.03 -1.98 -0.28
C ASP A 115 6.14 -0.88 -0.87
N GLU A 116 5.54 -0.03 -0.02
CA GLU A 116 4.83 1.16 -0.48
C GLU A 116 5.72 2.16 -1.24
N ILE A 117 6.95 2.38 -0.79
CA ILE A 117 7.91 3.22 -1.50
C ILE A 117 8.20 2.63 -2.88
N HIS A 118 8.35 1.30 -2.97
CA HIS A 118 8.52 0.57 -4.23
C HIS A 118 7.32 0.78 -5.16
N HIS A 119 6.10 0.52 -4.69
CA HIS A 119 4.87 0.69 -5.49
C HIS A 119 4.61 2.14 -5.86
N ARG A 120 4.95 3.09 -5.00
CA ARG A 120 4.90 4.52 -5.32
C ARG A 120 5.85 4.88 -6.48
N GLY A 121 7.06 4.32 -6.47
CA GLY A 121 8.01 4.47 -7.58
C GLY A 121 7.45 3.91 -8.89
N GLN A 122 6.85 2.72 -8.87
CA GLN A 122 6.16 2.16 -10.02
C GLN A 122 5.03 3.07 -10.50
N PHE A 123 4.18 3.54 -9.58
CA PHE A 123 3.02 4.37 -9.92
C PHE A 123 3.40 5.72 -10.53
N SER A 124 4.60 6.25 -10.25
CA SER A 124 5.10 7.46 -10.87
C SER A 124 5.25 7.33 -12.39
N ILE A 125 5.61 6.13 -12.87
CA ILE A 125 5.70 5.83 -14.29
C ILE A 125 4.31 5.80 -14.93
N TYR A 126 3.34 5.17 -14.27
CA TYR A 126 1.94 5.15 -14.74
C TYR A 126 1.38 6.57 -14.84
N LEU A 127 1.62 7.40 -13.82
CA LEU A 127 1.20 8.80 -13.82
C LEU A 127 1.80 9.56 -15.01
N ARG A 128 3.10 9.37 -15.29
CA ARG A 128 3.77 9.98 -16.44
C ARG A 128 3.17 9.53 -17.76
N MET A 129 2.94 8.22 -17.93
CA MET A 129 2.35 7.63 -19.14
C MET A 129 0.90 8.08 -19.35
N ALA A 130 0.17 8.33 -18.27
CA ALA A 130 -1.19 8.87 -18.32
C ALA A 130 -1.24 10.38 -18.68
N GLY A 131 -0.08 11.05 -18.79
CA GLY A 131 0.01 12.50 -19.05
C GLY A 131 -0.14 13.36 -17.79
N GLY A 132 -0.15 12.77 -16.60
CA GLY A 132 -0.17 13.49 -15.34
C GLY A 132 1.20 14.02 -14.94
N LYS A 133 1.20 14.98 -14.02
CA LYS A 133 2.42 15.55 -13.45
C LYS A 133 2.86 14.78 -12.22
N VAL A 134 4.12 14.38 -12.17
CA VAL A 134 4.70 13.69 -11.02
C VAL A 134 5.10 14.72 -9.97
N PRO A 135 4.45 14.73 -8.79
CA PRO A 135 4.78 15.70 -7.74
C PRO A 135 6.16 15.45 -7.13
N SER A 136 6.73 16.48 -6.54
CA SER A 136 7.95 16.42 -5.74
C SER A 136 7.63 15.78 -4.38
N ILE A 137 7.92 14.47 -4.23
CA ILE A 137 7.61 13.72 -3.00
C ILE A 137 8.86 13.42 -2.18
N TYR A 138 9.89 12.85 -2.81
CA TYR A 138 11.14 12.47 -2.14
C TYR A 138 12.31 13.36 -2.54
N GLY A 139 12.12 14.17 -3.51
CA GLY A 139 13.08 15.09 -4.10
C GLY A 139 12.43 15.82 -5.26
N PRO A 140 13.14 16.69 -5.98
CA PRO A 140 12.57 17.37 -7.12
C PRO A 140 12.14 16.37 -8.19
N SER A 141 11.05 16.68 -8.89
CA SER A 141 10.65 15.99 -10.10
C SER A 141 10.90 16.89 -11.32
N ALA A 142 10.81 16.33 -12.53
CA ALA A 142 10.88 17.13 -13.75
C ALA A 142 9.71 18.13 -13.88
N ASP A 143 8.58 17.86 -13.18
CA ASP A 143 7.40 18.73 -13.19
C ASP A 143 7.42 19.75 -12.06
N GLU A 144 8.13 19.45 -10.98
CA GLU A 144 8.27 20.30 -9.78
C GLU A 144 9.76 20.39 -9.40
N PRO A 145 10.59 21.13 -10.17
CA PRO A 145 11.98 21.34 -9.81
C PRO A 145 12.09 22.27 -8.60
N TRP A 146 13.12 22.08 -7.77
CA TRP A 146 13.36 22.92 -6.60
C TRP A 146 14.20 24.17 -6.89
N MET A 147 14.75 24.26 -8.09
CA MET A 147 15.60 25.38 -8.55
C MET A 147 15.21 25.79 -9.97
#